data_2074b3eaa1347b732038bbaf0e573eeb
#
_entry.id   2074b3eaa1347b732038bbaf0e573eeb
#
_cell.length_a   1.000
_cell.length_b   1.000
_cell.length_c   1.000
_cell.angle_alpha   90.00
_cell.angle_beta   90.00
_cell.angle_gamma   90.00
#
_symmetry.space_group_name_H-M   'P 1'
#
loop_
_entity.id
_entity.type
_entity.pdbx_description
1 polymer ?
#
loop_
_entity_poly.entity_id
_entity_poly.type
_entity_poly.pdbx_seq_one_letter_code
_entity_poly.pdbx_strand_id
1 'polypeptide(L)'
;LAGVYVPADIYVRYLRLKGRPVMFVCGSDEHGVPVTIRARKEGVTTQEVVDRYHSIIRDSFERFGISFDIYSRTTSPTHHKFAADFFRHLYDNGKLQEITEEQFCDEVTGEFLTDRNIVGECPRCHAQGAYGDQCEKCGATLSPDELINPTNKNNPGHGLVKRPTKNWYLPLGDY
;
A
#
# COMPACT_ATOMS: atom_id res chain seq x y z
N LEU A 1 8.92 -14.65 -2.32
CA LEU A 1 9.32 -15.70 -1.37
C LEU A 1 10.84 -15.90 -1.36
N ALA A 2 11.46 -16.35 -2.46
CA ALA A 2 12.86 -16.76 -2.49
C ALA A 2 13.87 -15.64 -2.19
N GLY A 3 13.62 -14.41 -2.63
CA GLY A 3 14.59 -13.31 -2.50
C GLY A 3 14.60 -12.62 -1.13
N VAL A 4 13.56 -12.81 -0.31
CA VAL A 4 13.42 -12.10 0.97
C VAL A 4 13.22 -13.08 2.13
N TYR A 5 12.18 -13.90 2.09
CA TYR A 5 11.78 -14.72 3.25
C TYR A 5 12.67 -15.93 3.47
N VAL A 6 13.14 -16.59 2.41
CA VAL A 6 14.04 -17.72 2.54
C VAL A 6 15.40 -17.30 3.12
N PRO A 7 16.09 -16.24 2.65
CA PRO A 7 17.32 -15.75 3.29
C PRO A 7 17.12 -15.34 4.75
N ALA A 8 15.99 -14.68 5.07
CA ALA A 8 15.67 -14.30 6.45
C ALA A 8 15.49 -15.54 7.34
N ASP A 9 14.76 -16.57 6.87
CA ASP A 9 14.56 -17.82 7.60
C ASP A 9 15.88 -18.57 7.85
N ILE A 10 16.77 -18.63 6.85
CA ILE A 10 18.10 -19.23 7.00
C ILE A 10 18.89 -18.52 8.11
N TYR A 11 18.86 -17.19 8.12
CA TYR A 11 19.55 -16.40 9.14
C TYR A 11 18.95 -16.62 10.54
N VAL A 12 17.63 -16.65 10.64
CA VAL A 12 16.94 -16.92 11.92
C VAL A 12 17.27 -18.32 12.44
N ARG A 13 17.27 -19.35 11.58
CA ARG A 13 17.69 -20.70 11.95
C ARG A 13 19.13 -20.76 12.44
N TYR A 14 20.02 -20.04 11.77
CA TYR A 14 21.41 -19.91 12.23
C TYR A 14 21.50 -19.30 13.64
N LEU A 15 20.74 -18.23 13.91
CA LEU A 15 20.70 -17.61 15.24
C LEU A 15 20.17 -18.56 16.31
N ARG A 16 19.10 -19.29 16.01
CA ARG A 16 18.53 -20.32 16.91
C ARG A 16 19.52 -21.43 17.21
N LEU A 17 20.26 -21.90 16.19
CA LEU A 17 21.33 -22.91 16.38
C LEU A 17 22.48 -22.39 17.25
N LYS A 18 22.73 -21.07 17.25
CA LYS A 18 23.68 -20.41 18.14
C LYS A 18 23.13 -20.15 19.55
N GLY A 19 21.92 -20.62 19.87
CA GLY A 19 21.30 -20.41 21.17
C GLY A 19 20.88 -18.94 21.42
N ARG A 20 20.82 -18.10 20.40
CA ARG A 20 20.37 -16.71 20.53
C ARG A 20 18.85 -16.63 20.56
N PRO A 21 18.25 -15.87 21.51
CA PRO A 21 16.81 -15.60 21.46
C PRO A 21 16.49 -14.78 20.22
N VAL A 22 15.55 -15.25 19.42
CA VAL A 22 15.08 -14.57 18.21
C VAL A 22 13.62 -14.85 18.00
N MET A 23 12.85 -13.80 17.74
CA MET A 23 11.47 -13.88 17.33
C MET A 23 11.37 -13.51 15.84
N PHE A 24 10.83 -14.40 15.03
CA PHE A 24 10.63 -14.21 13.60
C PHE A 24 9.16 -13.99 13.29
N VAL A 25 8.82 -12.74 13.02
CA VAL A 25 7.44 -12.32 12.79
C VAL A 25 7.23 -11.83 11.37
N CYS A 26 6.04 -12.09 10.85
CA CYS A 26 5.60 -11.58 9.56
C CYS A 26 4.08 -11.35 9.59
N GLY A 27 3.56 -10.72 8.55
CA GLY A 27 2.13 -10.54 8.36
C GLY A 27 1.82 -10.13 6.93
N SER A 28 0.56 -10.35 6.53
CA SER A 28 0.04 -9.83 5.26
C SER A 28 -0.34 -8.37 5.41
N ASP A 29 0.10 -7.54 4.46
CA ASP A 29 -0.43 -6.20 4.27
C ASP A 29 -1.73 -6.31 3.47
N GLU A 30 -2.84 -5.88 4.09
CA GLU A 30 -4.19 -6.14 3.61
C GLU A 30 -4.98 -4.88 3.29
N HIS A 31 -4.32 -3.74 3.29
CA HIS A 31 -4.91 -2.46 2.93
C HIS A 31 -4.38 -1.95 1.61
N GLY A 32 -5.12 -1.01 1.02
CA GLY A 32 -4.71 -0.30 -0.18
C GLY A 32 -5.59 -0.54 -1.40
N VAL A 33 -5.36 0.31 -2.40
CA VAL A 33 -6.15 0.39 -3.64
C VAL A 33 -6.22 -0.93 -4.43
N PRO A 34 -5.14 -1.73 -4.55
CA PRO A 34 -5.20 -3.00 -5.29
C PRO A 34 -6.25 -3.97 -4.74
N VAL A 35 -6.46 -4.00 -3.42
CA VAL A 35 -7.47 -4.84 -2.78
C VAL A 35 -8.89 -4.39 -3.18
N THR A 36 -9.14 -3.07 -3.15
CA THR A 36 -10.43 -2.49 -3.53
C THR A 36 -10.75 -2.75 -5.01
N ILE A 37 -9.77 -2.56 -5.90
CA ILE A 37 -9.93 -2.85 -7.33
C ILE A 37 -10.26 -4.32 -7.55
N ARG A 38 -9.57 -5.22 -6.86
CA ARG A 38 -9.79 -6.66 -6.97
C ARG A 38 -11.18 -7.05 -6.49
N ALA A 39 -11.60 -6.53 -5.34
CA ALA A 39 -12.93 -6.75 -4.77
C ALA A 39 -14.04 -6.31 -5.74
N ARG A 40 -13.93 -5.09 -6.29
CA ARG A 40 -14.89 -4.57 -7.29
C ARG A 40 -14.95 -5.46 -8.54
N LYS A 41 -13.78 -5.88 -9.05
CA LYS A 41 -13.70 -6.73 -10.24
C LYS A 41 -14.34 -8.10 -10.05
N GLU A 42 -14.24 -8.67 -8.85
CA GLU A 42 -14.78 -10.00 -8.51
C GLU A 42 -16.20 -9.95 -7.94
N GLY A 43 -16.73 -8.76 -7.64
CA GLY A 43 -18.05 -8.60 -7.03
C GLY A 43 -18.13 -9.13 -5.59
N VAL A 44 -17.02 -9.07 -4.87
CA VAL A 44 -16.89 -9.53 -3.46
C VAL A 44 -16.45 -8.38 -2.56
N THR A 45 -16.47 -8.61 -1.25
CA THR A 45 -15.97 -7.64 -0.27
C THR A 45 -14.44 -7.60 -0.25
N THR A 46 -13.86 -6.49 0.20
CA THR A 46 -12.41 -6.39 0.43
C THR A 46 -11.94 -7.41 1.45
N GLN A 47 -12.75 -7.71 2.48
CA GLN A 47 -12.43 -8.70 3.50
C GLN A 47 -12.31 -10.12 2.89
N GLU A 48 -13.22 -10.52 2.02
CA GLU A 48 -13.14 -11.82 1.34
C GLU A 48 -11.88 -11.95 0.47
N VAL A 49 -11.48 -10.86 -0.18
CA VAL A 49 -10.22 -10.85 -0.96
C VAL A 49 -9.02 -11.08 -0.04
N VAL A 50 -8.88 -10.30 1.04
CA VAL A 50 -7.72 -10.41 1.92
C VAL A 50 -7.70 -11.72 2.70
N ASP A 51 -8.83 -12.26 3.12
CA ASP A 51 -8.91 -13.56 3.80
C ASP A 51 -8.39 -14.69 2.91
N ARG A 52 -8.78 -14.68 1.66
CA ARG A 52 -8.31 -15.66 0.67
C ARG A 52 -6.80 -15.57 0.45
N TYR A 53 -6.27 -14.36 0.19
CA TYR A 53 -4.85 -14.19 -0.07
C TYR A 53 -4.00 -14.39 1.19
N HIS A 54 -4.46 -13.99 2.36
CA HIS A 54 -3.79 -14.28 3.63
C HIS A 54 -3.56 -15.78 3.80
N SER A 55 -4.62 -16.58 3.57
CA SER A 55 -4.53 -18.04 3.68
C SER A 55 -3.57 -18.64 2.65
N ILE A 56 -3.66 -18.22 1.38
CA ILE A 56 -2.76 -18.69 0.31
C ILE A 56 -1.29 -18.38 0.63
N ILE A 57 -1.01 -17.17 1.13
CA ILE A 57 0.36 -16.75 1.45
C ILE A 57 0.88 -17.53 2.67
N ARG A 58 0.08 -17.66 3.74
CA ARG A 58 0.41 -18.46 4.93
C ARG A 58 0.76 -19.90 4.53
N ASP A 59 -0.14 -20.56 3.80
CA ASP A 59 0.05 -21.95 3.39
C ASP A 59 1.27 -22.12 2.46
N SER A 60 1.57 -21.09 1.66
CA SER A 60 2.80 -21.06 0.85
C SER A 60 4.05 -21.00 1.71
N PHE A 61 4.08 -20.16 2.75
CA PHE A 61 5.19 -20.09 3.68
C PHE A 61 5.38 -21.41 4.43
N GLU A 62 4.30 -22.03 4.91
CA GLU A 62 4.36 -23.34 5.58
C GLU A 62 4.92 -24.41 4.65
N ARG A 63 4.50 -24.45 3.38
CA ARG A 63 5.01 -25.41 2.38
C ARG A 63 6.48 -25.19 2.05
N PHE A 64 6.98 -23.96 2.12
CA PHE A 64 8.40 -23.64 2.00
C PHE A 64 9.20 -23.90 3.28
N GLY A 65 8.51 -24.27 4.37
CA GLY A 65 9.15 -24.51 5.65
C GLY A 65 9.67 -23.26 6.34
N ILE A 66 9.15 -22.07 6.01
CA ILE A 66 9.52 -20.82 6.69
C ILE A 66 9.06 -20.86 8.13
N SER A 67 9.98 -20.63 9.07
CA SER A 67 9.78 -20.87 10.51
C SER A 67 9.35 -19.61 11.29
N PHE A 68 8.34 -18.92 10.83
CA PHE A 68 7.76 -17.80 11.60
C PHE A 68 7.27 -18.26 12.97
N ASP A 69 7.56 -17.48 14.01
CA ASP A 69 6.93 -17.64 15.32
C ASP A 69 5.50 -17.10 15.29
N ILE A 70 5.28 -16.00 14.54
CA ILE A 70 3.98 -15.39 14.35
C ILE A 70 3.83 -14.98 12.88
N TYR A 71 2.75 -15.43 12.25
CA TYR A 71 2.27 -14.89 10.98
C TYR A 71 0.92 -14.22 11.20
N SER A 72 0.90 -12.89 11.20
CA SER A 72 -0.27 -12.05 11.50
C SER A 72 -0.81 -11.36 10.24
N ARG A 73 -1.63 -10.33 10.43
CA ARG A 73 -2.25 -9.56 9.35
C ARG A 73 -2.60 -8.15 9.80
N THR A 74 -2.58 -7.19 8.87
CA THR A 74 -2.88 -5.78 9.18
C THR A 74 -4.37 -5.53 9.45
N THR A 75 -5.27 -6.42 9.04
CA THR A 75 -6.71 -6.36 9.40
C THR A 75 -7.02 -6.97 10.77
N SER A 76 -6.04 -7.45 11.54
CA SER A 76 -6.30 -7.97 12.88
C SER A 76 -6.78 -6.85 13.83
N PRO A 77 -7.69 -7.15 14.77
CA PRO A 77 -8.14 -6.17 15.78
C PRO A 77 -6.98 -5.57 16.59
N THR A 78 -5.97 -6.38 16.89
CA THR A 78 -4.77 -5.94 17.59
C THR A 78 -4.01 -4.89 16.77
N HIS A 79 -3.78 -5.15 15.47
CA HIS A 79 -3.10 -4.19 14.61
C HIS A 79 -3.91 -2.90 14.48
N HIS A 80 -5.22 -2.97 14.24
CA HIS A 80 -6.09 -1.80 14.15
C HIS A 80 -6.00 -0.93 15.40
N LYS A 81 -6.07 -1.56 16.58
CA LYS A 81 -5.97 -0.83 17.85
C LYS A 81 -4.62 -0.12 17.97
N PHE A 82 -3.52 -0.86 17.78
CA PHE A 82 -2.18 -0.28 17.95
C PHE A 82 -1.85 0.79 16.90
N ALA A 83 -2.25 0.60 15.66
CA ALA A 83 -2.05 1.60 14.61
C ALA A 83 -2.83 2.89 14.90
N ALA A 84 -4.09 2.77 15.32
CA ALA A 84 -4.92 3.92 15.69
C ALA A 84 -4.38 4.64 16.93
N ASP A 85 -3.96 3.91 17.96
CA ASP A 85 -3.38 4.48 19.19
C ASP A 85 -2.05 5.18 18.89
N PHE A 86 -1.21 4.59 18.01
CA PHE A 86 0.05 5.19 17.60
C PHE A 86 -0.16 6.49 16.80
N PHE A 87 -1.09 6.47 15.84
CA PHE A 87 -1.44 7.68 15.09
C PHE A 87 -1.91 8.79 16.03
N ARG A 88 -2.81 8.46 16.97
CA ARG A 88 -3.32 9.42 17.97
C ARG A 88 -2.19 9.96 18.84
N HIS A 89 -1.27 9.10 19.27
CA HIS A 89 -0.09 9.53 20.03
C HIS A 89 0.75 10.55 19.25
N LEU A 90 1.00 10.32 17.96
CA LEU A 90 1.73 11.27 17.12
C LEU A 90 0.98 12.60 16.97
N TYR A 91 -0.34 12.53 16.77
CA TYR A 91 -1.20 13.70 16.67
C TYR A 91 -1.21 14.52 17.97
N ASP A 92 -1.48 13.88 19.11
CA ASP A 92 -1.57 14.54 20.41
C ASP A 92 -0.24 15.17 20.85
N ASN A 93 0.89 14.65 20.37
CA ASN A 93 2.22 15.20 20.62
C ASN A 93 2.69 16.20 19.55
N GLY A 94 1.81 16.64 18.66
CA GLY A 94 2.12 17.65 17.64
C GLY A 94 3.19 17.20 16.63
N LYS A 95 3.30 15.87 16.39
CA LYS A 95 4.27 15.30 15.44
C LYS A 95 3.77 15.32 14.00
N LEU A 96 2.50 15.58 13.79
CA LEU A 96 1.87 15.61 12.48
C LEU A 96 1.59 17.05 12.05
N GLN A 97 1.80 17.34 10.79
CA GLN A 97 1.45 18.61 10.14
C GLN A 97 0.23 18.40 9.23
N GLU A 98 -0.79 19.26 9.41
CA GLU A 98 -1.90 19.33 8.45
C GLU A 98 -1.50 20.21 7.27
N ILE A 99 -1.53 19.66 6.07
CA ILE A 99 -1.25 20.38 4.84
C ILE A 99 -2.48 20.31 3.93
N THR A 100 -2.90 21.45 3.42
CA THR A 100 -3.96 21.52 2.40
C THR A 100 -3.32 21.45 1.03
N GLU A 101 -3.72 20.48 0.22
CA GLU A 101 -3.25 20.27 -1.13
C GLU A 101 -4.42 20.13 -2.10
N GLU A 102 -4.17 20.33 -3.37
CA GLU A 102 -5.14 20.03 -4.42
C GLU A 102 -4.95 18.59 -4.92
N GLN A 103 -6.00 17.80 -4.85
CA GLN A 103 -6.01 16.42 -5.29
C GLN A 103 -7.04 16.20 -6.40
N PHE A 104 -6.74 15.32 -7.34
CA PHE A 104 -7.66 14.96 -8.39
C PHE A 104 -8.91 14.25 -7.87
N CYS A 105 -10.05 14.68 -8.40
CA CYS A 105 -11.36 14.08 -8.17
C CYS A 105 -11.99 13.69 -9.50
N ASP A 106 -12.82 12.66 -9.47
CA ASP A 106 -13.77 12.37 -10.54
C ASP A 106 -14.80 13.51 -10.59
N GLU A 107 -14.92 14.16 -11.75
CA GLU A 107 -15.79 15.33 -11.93
C GLU A 107 -17.27 15.00 -11.68
N VAL A 108 -17.70 13.78 -12.01
CA VAL A 108 -19.08 13.34 -11.95
C VAL A 108 -19.46 12.84 -10.56
N THR A 109 -18.61 11.99 -9.96
CA THR A 109 -18.90 11.37 -8.66
C THR A 109 -18.43 12.21 -7.47
N GLY A 110 -17.47 13.13 -7.69
CA GLY A 110 -16.81 13.88 -6.63
C GLY A 110 -15.84 13.05 -5.76
N GLU A 111 -15.60 11.78 -6.12
CA GLU A 111 -14.68 10.89 -5.40
C GLU A 111 -13.22 11.35 -5.61
N PHE A 112 -12.46 11.50 -4.53
CA PHE A 112 -11.03 11.72 -4.61
C PHE A 112 -10.33 10.48 -5.16
N LEU A 113 -9.42 10.69 -6.10
CA LEU A 113 -8.72 9.61 -6.78
C LEU A 113 -7.33 9.43 -6.19
N THR A 114 -6.97 8.18 -5.97
CA THR A 114 -5.59 7.83 -5.62
C THR A 114 -4.71 7.84 -6.87
N ASP A 115 -3.40 7.94 -6.68
CA ASP A 115 -2.41 8.02 -7.76
C ASP A 115 -2.55 6.87 -8.76
N ARG A 116 -2.87 5.66 -8.29
CA ARG A 116 -3.07 4.48 -9.16
C ARG A 116 -4.42 4.42 -9.89
N ASN A 117 -5.31 5.31 -9.55
CA ASN A 117 -6.58 5.50 -10.29
C ASN A 117 -6.47 6.57 -11.39
N ILE A 118 -5.31 7.21 -11.48
CA ILE A 118 -5.00 8.19 -12.52
C ILE A 118 -3.93 7.60 -13.43
N VAL A 119 -4.18 7.62 -14.73
CA VAL A 119 -3.25 7.11 -15.75
C VAL A 119 -3.08 8.13 -16.86
N GLY A 120 -1.90 8.13 -17.46
CA GLY A 120 -1.60 9.02 -18.56
C GLY A 120 -0.34 8.57 -19.31
N GLU A 121 0.21 9.45 -20.15
CA GLU A 121 1.47 9.23 -20.80
C GLU A 121 2.62 9.64 -19.86
N CYS A 122 3.65 8.80 -19.76
CA CYS A 122 4.84 9.09 -18.97
C CYS A 122 5.62 10.26 -19.57
N PRO A 123 5.96 11.34 -18.82
CA PRO A 123 6.72 12.46 -19.34
C PRO A 123 8.19 12.11 -19.66
N ARG A 124 8.69 10.96 -19.16
CA ARG A 124 10.10 10.57 -19.35
C ARG A 124 10.33 9.62 -20.51
N CYS A 125 9.45 8.62 -20.68
CA CYS A 125 9.65 7.60 -21.74
C CYS A 125 8.50 7.52 -22.73
N HIS A 126 7.50 8.38 -22.61
CA HIS A 126 6.31 8.46 -23.46
C HIS A 126 5.49 7.16 -23.51
N ALA A 127 5.64 6.29 -22.51
CA ALA A 127 4.79 5.09 -22.41
C ALA A 127 3.37 5.50 -22.03
N GLN A 128 2.40 4.94 -22.74
CA GLN A 128 0.98 5.10 -22.43
C GLN A 128 0.60 4.25 -21.21
N GLY A 129 -0.34 4.73 -20.40
CA GLY A 129 -0.87 4.03 -19.25
C GLY A 129 0.05 4.03 -18.02
N ALA A 130 0.99 4.98 -17.92
CA ALA A 130 1.75 5.22 -16.69
C ALA A 130 0.80 5.63 -15.56
N TYR A 131 1.05 5.12 -14.36
CA TYR A 131 0.31 5.50 -13.16
C TYR A 131 0.80 6.83 -12.59
N GLY A 132 -0.05 7.47 -11.78
CA GLY A 132 0.29 8.72 -11.13
C GLY A 132 1.42 8.63 -10.09
N ASP A 133 1.76 7.44 -9.61
CA ASP A 133 2.88 7.22 -8.68
C ASP A 133 4.16 6.73 -9.37
N GLN A 134 4.01 5.97 -10.46
CA GLN A 134 5.15 5.32 -11.11
C GLN A 134 4.86 4.93 -12.55
N CYS A 135 5.88 5.06 -13.40
CA CYS A 135 5.85 4.45 -14.72
C CYS A 135 6.38 3.01 -14.66
N GLU A 136 5.53 2.03 -14.94
CA GLU A 136 5.90 0.61 -14.91
C GLU A 136 6.89 0.22 -16.03
N LYS A 137 7.04 1.06 -17.09
CA LYS A 137 7.95 0.77 -18.19
C LYS A 137 9.39 1.23 -17.94
N CYS A 138 9.59 2.43 -17.37
CA CYS A 138 10.92 2.98 -17.14
C CYS A 138 11.30 3.09 -15.66
N GLY A 139 10.38 2.76 -14.73
CA GLY A 139 10.60 2.81 -13.30
C GLY A 139 10.64 4.22 -12.70
N ALA A 140 10.34 5.26 -13.49
CA ALA A 140 10.35 6.64 -12.98
C ALA A 140 9.26 6.84 -11.93
N THR A 141 9.61 7.41 -10.79
CA THR A 141 8.65 7.94 -9.82
C THR A 141 7.98 9.18 -10.42
N LEU A 142 6.69 9.27 -10.28
CA LEU A 142 5.84 10.32 -10.83
C LEU A 142 4.89 10.86 -9.76
N SER A 143 4.32 12.03 -10.06
CA SER A 143 3.07 12.49 -9.44
C SER A 143 1.96 12.56 -10.51
N PRO A 144 0.68 12.50 -10.13
CA PRO A 144 -0.42 12.62 -11.09
C PRO A 144 -0.35 13.87 -11.96
N ASP A 145 0.22 14.96 -11.43
CA ASP A 145 0.39 16.24 -12.12
C ASP A 145 1.47 16.23 -13.21
N GLU A 146 2.39 15.29 -13.14
CA GLU A 146 3.45 15.15 -14.14
C GLU A 146 2.99 14.37 -15.37
N LEU A 147 1.90 13.61 -15.25
CA LEU A 147 1.39 12.84 -16.38
C LEU A 147 0.91 13.72 -17.54
N ILE A 148 1.24 13.33 -18.74
CA ILE A 148 0.72 13.96 -19.95
C ILE A 148 -0.66 13.36 -20.22
N ASN A 149 -1.68 14.22 -20.39
CA ASN A 149 -3.07 13.84 -20.60
C ASN A 149 -3.59 12.84 -19.55
N PRO A 150 -3.59 13.17 -18.26
CA PRO A 150 -4.09 12.28 -17.23
C PRO A 150 -5.58 12.00 -17.41
N THR A 151 -5.98 10.76 -17.14
CA THR A 151 -7.37 10.30 -17.22
C THR A 151 -7.74 9.46 -16.01
N ASN A 152 -9.04 9.38 -15.70
CA ASN A 152 -9.58 8.52 -14.66
C ASN A 152 -9.62 7.07 -15.17
N LYS A 153 -8.80 6.21 -14.60
CA LYS A 153 -8.72 4.79 -14.98
C LYS A 153 -10.01 4.02 -14.70
N ASN A 154 -10.70 4.36 -13.61
CA ASN A 154 -11.91 3.67 -13.20
C ASN A 154 -13.12 4.06 -14.06
N ASN A 155 -13.17 5.33 -14.49
CA ASN A 155 -14.22 5.91 -15.30
C ASN A 155 -13.62 6.75 -16.44
N PRO A 156 -13.11 6.14 -17.52
CA PRO A 156 -12.38 6.86 -18.57
C PRO A 156 -13.19 7.96 -19.29
N GLY A 157 -14.52 7.93 -19.16
CA GLY A 157 -15.41 8.97 -19.71
C GLY A 157 -15.66 10.16 -18.80
N HIS A 158 -15.19 10.11 -17.55
CA HIS A 158 -15.35 11.21 -16.60
C HIS A 158 -14.14 12.15 -16.65
N GLY A 159 -14.41 13.45 -16.54
CA GLY A 159 -13.37 14.47 -16.41
C GLY A 159 -12.65 14.36 -15.06
N LEU A 160 -11.43 14.91 -15.02
CA LEU A 160 -10.66 15.11 -13.81
C LEU A 160 -10.72 16.57 -13.38
N VAL A 161 -11.06 16.82 -12.14
CA VAL A 161 -11.02 18.16 -11.51
C VAL A 161 -10.16 18.10 -10.27
N LYS A 162 -9.53 19.22 -9.93
CA LYS A 162 -8.78 19.35 -8.67
C LYS A 162 -9.64 19.99 -7.60
N ARG A 163 -9.56 19.45 -6.39
CA ARG A 163 -10.22 20.00 -5.21
C ARG A 163 -9.27 20.02 -4.02
N PRO A 164 -9.38 21.03 -3.14
CA PRO A 164 -8.57 21.08 -1.93
C PRO A 164 -8.97 19.96 -0.98
N THR A 165 -7.96 19.30 -0.42
CA THR A 165 -8.10 18.30 0.63
C THR A 165 -7.03 18.50 1.70
N LYS A 166 -7.29 18.04 2.91
CA LYS A 166 -6.36 18.11 4.03
C LYS A 166 -5.76 16.75 4.29
N ASN A 167 -4.43 16.72 4.31
CA ASN A 167 -3.66 15.51 4.59
C ASN A 167 -2.74 15.73 5.80
N TRP A 168 -2.44 14.63 6.50
CA TRP A 168 -1.53 14.62 7.63
C TRP A 168 -0.18 14.10 7.20
N TYR A 169 0.86 14.88 7.47
CA TYR A 169 2.24 14.56 7.13
C TYR A 169 3.09 14.39 8.38
N LEU A 170 3.98 13.40 8.37
CA LEU A 170 5.04 13.26 9.36
C LEU A 170 6.31 13.88 8.76
N PRO A 171 6.79 15.03 9.28
CA PRO A 171 7.97 15.70 8.74
C PRO A 171 9.25 14.96 9.15
N LEU A 172 9.59 13.90 8.44
CA LEU A 172 10.72 13.02 8.78
C LEU A 172 12.08 13.75 8.80
N GLY A 173 12.18 14.90 8.13
CA GLY A 173 13.39 15.73 8.15
C GLY A 173 13.69 16.41 9.49
N ASP A 174 12.72 16.41 10.41
CA ASP A 174 12.85 17.02 11.73
C ASP A 174 13.35 16.02 12.79
N TYR A 175 13.62 14.75 12.39
CA TYR A 175 14.02 13.64 13.27
C TYR A 175 15.36 12.98 12.85
#